data_892a69762218096d452a95e603294513
#
_entry.id   892a69762218096d452a95e603294513
#
_cell.length_a   1.000
_cell.length_b   1.000
_cell.length_c   1.000
_cell.angle_alpha   90.00
_cell.angle_beta   90.00
_cell.angle_gamma   90.00
#
_symmetry.space_group_name_H-M   'P 1'
#
loop_
_entity.id
_entity.type
_entity.pdbx_description
1 polymer ?
#
loop_
_entity_poly.entity_id
_entity_poly.type
_entity_poly.pdbx_seq_one_letter_code
_entity_poly.pdbx_strand_id
1 'polypeptide(L)'
;MQLLKEVQGRPVAILLAGAPGAGKGSVLADLDLSGLKTLNLDDTIAALSKTDGFTLNQKAADAEDRSKFMKAMAQATKKLKGEQIPQAIANKESFILDGTSASKNQTIKLVNELKEAGYEVMMLYVYTDLETSLKRNQERFEKSGGEDRSLLPGSVLSAWKGVTQNFEAYQNLFGDNFVSVANTGDSETMKDIENILKTYVDPFKVKDGR
;
A
#
# COMPACT_ATOMS: atom_id res chain seq x y z
N MET A 1 -4.60 27.91 4.19
CA MET A 1 -3.49 28.28 5.09
C MET A 1 -3.79 28.00 6.58
N GLN A 2 -5.02 27.75 6.98
CA GLN A 2 -5.41 27.44 8.36
C GLN A 2 -5.29 25.95 8.71
N LEU A 3 -5.45 25.05 7.75
CA LEU A 3 -5.32 23.58 7.92
C LEU A 3 -3.89 23.09 8.25
N LEU A 4 -2.87 23.84 7.86
CA LEU A 4 -1.46 23.44 8.08
C LEU A 4 -0.98 23.65 9.53
N LYS A 5 -1.69 24.40 10.37
CA LYS A 5 -1.31 24.64 11.78
C LYS A 5 -1.80 23.56 12.73
N GLU A 6 -2.82 22.80 12.37
CA GLU A 6 -3.43 21.77 13.23
C GLU A 6 -2.79 20.39 13.11
N VAL A 7 -2.00 20.14 12.06
CA VAL A 7 -1.31 18.86 11.84
C VAL A 7 -0.02 18.71 12.65
N GLN A 8 0.50 19.80 13.21
CA GLN A 8 1.69 19.75 14.06
C GLN A 8 1.40 18.99 15.36
N GLY A 9 1.83 17.73 15.40
CA GLY A 9 1.78 16.87 16.59
C GLY A 9 0.87 15.65 16.51
N ARG A 10 0.12 15.45 15.42
CA ARG A 10 -0.68 14.23 15.23
C ARG A 10 0.08 13.19 14.42
N PRO A 11 0.01 11.90 14.77
CA PRO A 11 0.57 10.85 13.94
C PRO A 11 -0.20 10.74 12.61
N VAL A 12 0.51 10.37 11.57
CA VAL A 12 -0.04 10.24 10.20
C VAL A 12 -0.08 8.79 9.77
N ALA A 13 -1.18 8.36 9.18
CA ALA A 13 -1.28 7.08 8.51
C ALA A 13 -1.60 7.29 7.02
N ILE A 14 -0.69 6.86 6.14
CA ILE A 14 -0.88 6.89 4.69
C ILE A 14 -1.30 5.50 4.22
N LEU A 15 -2.52 5.35 3.77
CA LEU A 15 -3.04 4.11 3.21
C LEU A 15 -2.83 4.11 1.70
N LEU A 16 -2.14 3.11 1.18
CA LEU A 16 -2.03 2.93 -0.25
C LEU A 16 -3.24 2.18 -0.80
N ALA A 17 -3.73 2.61 -1.94
CA ALA A 17 -4.72 1.90 -2.73
C ALA A 17 -4.20 1.73 -4.17
N GLY A 18 -4.45 0.58 -4.75
CA GLY A 18 -4.02 0.27 -6.12
C GLY A 18 -3.81 -1.21 -6.34
N ALA A 19 -4.09 -1.69 -7.54
CA ALA A 19 -3.94 -3.08 -7.90
C ALA A 19 -2.48 -3.57 -7.82
N PRO A 20 -2.22 -4.88 -7.73
CA PRO A 20 -0.89 -5.43 -7.96
C PRO A 20 -0.39 -5.01 -9.34
N GLY A 21 0.81 -4.45 -9.45
CA GLY A 21 1.34 -3.90 -10.70
C GLY A 21 0.95 -2.45 -11.00
N ALA A 22 0.15 -1.79 -10.16
CA ALA A 22 -0.16 -0.36 -10.34
C ALA A 22 1.03 0.59 -10.16
N GLY A 23 2.15 0.09 -9.60
CA GLY A 23 3.36 0.91 -9.42
C GLY A 23 3.40 1.73 -8.13
N LYS A 24 2.65 1.32 -7.09
CA LYS A 24 2.67 1.96 -5.76
C LYS A 24 4.09 2.15 -5.21
N GLY A 25 4.94 1.11 -5.33
CA GLY A 25 6.33 1.18 -4.87
C GLY A 25 7.16 2.23 -5.61
N SER A 26 6.98 2.37 -6.93
CA SER A 26 7.67 3.41 -7.70
C SER A 26 7.24 4.81 -7.26
N VAL A 27 5.92 5.00 -7.08
CA VAL A 27 5.38 6.27 -6.57
C VAL A 27 5.91 6.60 -5.18
N LEU A 28 6.05 5.59 -4.29
CA LEU A 28 6.64 5.80 -2.97
C LEU A 28 8.13 6.11 -3.01
N ALA A 29 8.88 5.51 -3.94
CA ALA A 29 10.32 5.71 -4.05
C ALA A 29 10.69 7.16 -4.44
N ASP A 30 9.78 7.82 -5.17
CA ASP A 30 9.96 9.21 -5.58
C ASP A 30 9.59 10.21 -4.46
N LEU A 31 9.04 9.71 -3.36
CA LEU A 31 8.69 10.51 -2.18
C LEU A 31 9.78 10.38 -1.12
N ASP A 32 10.28 11.50 -0.65
CA ASP A 32 11.07 11.52 0.59
C ASP A 32 10.14 11.29 1.79
N LEU A 33 9.92 10.02 2.10
CA LEU A 33 9.13 9.56 3.26
C LEU A 33 10.04 9.11 4.41
N SER A 34 11.25 9.68 4.49
CA SER A 34 12.18 9.43 5.58
C SER A 34 11.49 9.71 6.92
N GLY A 35 11.53 8.73 7.82
CA GLY A 35 10.84 8.78 9.12
C GLY A 35 9.47 8.08 9.17
N LEU A 36 8.89 7.65 8.04
CA LEU A 36 7.68 6.84 8.02
C LEU A 36 8.01 5.36 7.86
N LYS A 37 7.55 4.56 8.80
CA LYS A 37 7.66 3.10 8.73
C LYS A 37 6.66 2.54 7.73
N THR A 38 7.11 1.74 6.78
CA THR A 38 6.21 1.01 5.87
C THR A 38 5.78 -0.30 6.51
N LEU A 39 4.47 -0.51 6.62
CA LEU A 39 3.85 -1.76 7.06
C LEU A 39 3.27 -2.47 5.83
N ASN A 40 3.76 -3.67 5.51
CA ASN A 40 3.28 -4.46 4.39
C ASN A 40 3.23 -5.96 4.72
N LEU A 41 2.52 -6.73 3.89
CA LEU A 41 2.44 -8.19 4.03
C LEU A 41 3.62 -8.88 3.34
N ASP A 42 4.18 -8.26 2.31
CA ASP A 42 5.10 -8.90 1.38
C ASP A 42 6.42 -9.26 2.05
N ASP A 43 6.94 -8.41 2.95
CA ASP A 43 8.16 -8.69 3.70
C ASP A 43 8.02 -9.94 4.58
N THR A 44 6.87 -10.08 5.24
CA THR A 44 6.60 -11.27 6.06
C THR A 44 6.46 -12.53 5.19
N ILE A 45 5.78 -12.42 4.05
CA ILE A 45 5.60 -13.54 3.11
C ILE A 45 6.95 -13.95 2.50
N ALA A 46 7.78 -12.99 2.12
CA ALA A 46 9.12 -13.26 1.57
C ALA A 46 10.04 -13.94 2.59
N ALA A 47 9.99 -13.52 3.85
CA ALA A 47 10.72 -14.19 4.93
C ALA A 47 10.25 -15.63 5.13
N LEU A 48 8.94 -15.87 5.18
CA LEU A 48 8.36 -17.22 5.31
C LEU A 48 8.65 -18.10 4.09
N SER A 49 8.68 -17.54 2.87
CA SER A 49 9.05 -18.26 1.66
C SER A 49 10.44 -18.87 1.77
N LYS A 50 11.40 -18.11 2.31
CA LYS A 50 12.78 -18.58 2.53
C LYS A 50 12.87 -19.65 3.63
N THR A 51 12.08 -19.51 4.69
CA THR A 51 12.09 -20.43 5.84
C THR A 51 11.35 -21.72 5.55
N ASP A 52 10.18 -21.64 4.94
CA ASP A 52 9.27 -22.78 4.74
C ASP A 52 9.47 -23.45 3.36
N GLY A 53 10.31 -22.87 2.52
CA GLY A 53 10.71 -23.41 1.23
C GLY A 53 9.54 -23.51 0.24
N PHE A 54 8.94 -22.37 -0.16
CA PHE A 54 7.94 -22.31 -1.21
C PHE A 54 8.22 -21.19 -2.21
N THR A 55 7.72 -21.35 -3.45
CA THR A 55 7.92 -20.34 -4.48
C THR A 55 6.99 -19.14 -4.32
N LEU A 56 7.53 -17.93 -4.55
CA LEU A 56 6.75 -16.70 -4.69
C LEU A 56 6.08 -16.57 -6.06
N ASN A 57 6.48 -17.39 -7.05
CA ASN A 57 5.84 -17.46 -8.35
C ASN A 57 4.58 -18.33 -8.32
N GLN A 58 3.46 -17.73 -8.01
CA GLN A 58 2.19 -18.44 -7.87
C GLN A 58 1.66 -19.03 -9.20
N LYS A 59 2.18 -18.62 -10.37
CA LYS A 59 1.85 -19.22 -11.65
C LYS A 59 2.52 -20.59 -11.82
N ALA A 60 3.76 -20.71 -11.38
CA ALA A 60 4.55 -21.94 -11.45
C ALA A 60 4.37 -22.84 -10.20
N ALA A 61 3.72 -22.35 -9.16
CA ALA A 61 3.51 -23.05 -7.90
C ALA A 61 2.67 -24.32 -8.09
N ASP A 62 3.09 -25.40 -7.46
CA ASP A 62 2.28 -26.63 -7.34
C ASP A 62 1.23 -26.49 -6.19
N ALA A 63 0.54 -27.57 -5.87
CA ALA A 63 -0.49 -27.57 -4.83
C ALA A 63 0.11 -27.36 -3.43
N GLU A 64 1.29 -27.89 -3.15
CA GLU A 64 1.98 -27.75 -1.88
C GLU A 64 2.47 -26.31 -1.69
N ASP A 65 3.14 -25.76 -2.66
CA ASP A 65 3.59 -24.36 -2.69
C ASP A 65 2.45 -23.38 -2.48
N ARG A 66 1.32 -23.59 -3.18
CA ARG A 66 0.12 -22.76 -3.00
C ARG A 66 -0.45 -22.85 -1.59
N SER A 67 -0.45 -24.07 -1.00
CA SER A 67 -0.89 -24.27 0.38
C SER A 67 0.01 -23.52 1.36
N LYS A 68 1.34 -23.62 1.20
CA LYS A 68 2.32 -22.90 2.03
C LYS A 68 2.16 -21.39 1.88
N PHE A 69 2.01 -20.90 0.63
CA PHE A 69 1.77 -19.48 0.37
C PHE A 69 0.50 -18.96 1.05
N MET A 70 -0.61 -19.71 1.00
CA MET A 70 -1.86 -19.31 1.68
C MET A 70 -1.71 -19.28 3.19
N LYS A 71 -0.96 -20.19 3.79
CA LYS A 71 -0.62 -20.15 5.21
C LYS A 71 0.23 -18.93 5.56
N ALA A 72 1.25 -18.64 4.74
CA ALA A 72 2.09 -17.47 4.92
C ALA A 72 1.28 -16.16 4.80
N MET A 73 0.35 -16.07 3.86
CA MET A 73 -0.59 -14.95 3.74
C MET A 73 -1.44 -14.76 5.00
N ALA A 74 -1.97 -15.85 5.56
CA ALA A 74 -2.76 -15.79 6.78
C ALA A 74 -1.91 -15.33 7.99
N GLN A 75 -0.69 -15.85 8.14
CA GLN A 75 0.26 -15.45 9.19
C GLN A 75 0.66 -13.98 9.05
N ALA A 76 1.03 -13.55 7.84
CA ALA A 76 1.38 -12.16 7.56
C ALA A 76 0.22 -11.21 7.88
N THR A 77 -1.01 -11.59 7.50
CA THR A 77 -2.21 -10.81 7.81
C THR A 77 -2.45 -10.72 9.32
N LYS A 78 -2.29 -11.83 10.05
CA LYS A 78 -2.43 -11.86 11.51
C LYS A 78 -1.37 -10.96 12.17
N LYS A 79 -0.12 -11.05 11.75
CA LYS A 79 0.98 -10.21 12.28
C LYS A 79 0.74 -8.73 11.99
N LEU A 80 0.37 -8.37 10.75
CA LEU A 80 0.12 -6.99 10.38
C LEU A 80 -1.05 -6.39 11.17
N LYS A 81 -2.21 -7.06 11.15
CA LYS A 81 -3.44 -6.53 11.76
C LYS A 81 -3.51 -6.73 13.28
N GLY A 82 -2.93 -7.82 13.79
CA GLY A 82 -2.99 -8.17 15.21
C GLY A 82 -1.84 -7.62 16.05
N GLU A 83 -0.73 -7.26 15.41
CA GLU A 83 0.48 -6.83 16.12
C GLU A 83 1.00 -5.48 15.62
N GLN A 84 1.39 -5.39 14.34
CA GLN A 84 2.13 -4.22 13.84
C GLN A 84 1.30 -2.94 13.82
N ILE A 85 0.06 -2.99 13.31
CA ILE A 85 -0.84 -1.82 13.30
C ILE A 85 -1.23 -1.41 14.73
N PRO A 86 -1.69 -2.32 15.63
CA PRO A 86 -1.96 -1.97 17.02
C PRO A 86 -0.74 -1.39 17.75
N GLN A 87 0.46 -1.93 17.51
CA GLN A 87 1.69 -1.40 18.12
C GLN A 87 2.00 0.02 17.63
N ALA A 88 1.90 0.27 16.31
CA ALA A 88 2.09 1.60 15.75
C ALA A 88 1.08 2.61 16.35
N ILE A 89 -0.18 2.20 16.50
CA ILE A 89 -1.22 3.02 17.13
C ILE A 89 -0.90 3.32 18.59
N ALA A 90 -0.50 2.31 19.36
CA ALA A 90 -0.17 2.48 20.78
C ALA A 90 1.03 3.43 21.00
N ASN A 91 2.01 3.36 20.10
CA ASN A 91 3.22 4.19 20.15
C ASN A 91 3.04 5.56 19.48
N LYS A 92 1.89 5.83 18.84
CA LYS A 92 1.66 7.05 18.04
C LYS A 92 2.68 7.20 16.90
N GLU A 93 3.14 6.09 16.33
CA GLU A 93 4.08 6.09 15.21
C GLU A 93 3.34 6.44 13.92
N SER A 94 3.88 7.36 13.12
CA SER A 94 3.41 7.61 11.76
C SER A 94 3.87 6.47 10.86
N PHE A 95 3.00 6.03 9.94
CA PHE A 95 3.31 4.90 9.07
C PHE A 95 2.63 4.95 7.71
N ILE A 96 3.18 4.19 6.78
CA ILE A 96 2.56 3.87 5.49
C ILE A 96 2.03 2.45 5.58
N LEU A 97 0.77 2.23 5.21
CA LEU A 97 0.22 0.90 5.02
C LEU A 97 0.22 0.56 3.54
N ASP A 98 1.19 -0.27 3.12
CA ASP A 98 1.26 -0.75 1.73
C ASP A 98 0.33 -1.95 1.54
N GLY A 99 -0.76 -1.68 0.87
CA GLY A 99 -1.80 -2.64 0.55
C GLY A 99 -2.52 -2.27 -0.74
N THR A 100 -3.50 -3.07 -1.11
CA THR A 100 -4.33 -2.79 -2.30
C THR A 100 -5.55 -1.94 -1.97
N SER A 101 -6.00 -1.92 -0.71
CA SER A 101 -7.28 -1.35 -0.28
C SER A 101 -8.47 -1.84 -1.12
N ALA A 102 -8.41 -3.09 -1.62
CA ALA A 102 -9.47 -3.66 -2.47
C ALA A 102 -10.76 -3.96 -1.70
N SER A 103 -10.68 -4.14 -0.38
CA SER A 103 -11.85 -4.39 0.47
C SER A 103 -12.33 -3.10 1.14
N LYS A 104 -13.40 -2.50 0.58
CA LYS A 104 -13.99 -1.25 1.10
C LYS A 104 -14.29 -1.30 2.60
N ASN A 105 -14.99 -2.34 3.04
CA ASN A 105 -15.42 -2.43 4.45
C ASN A 105 -14.24 -2.53 5.42
N GLN A 106 -13.18 -3.28 5.05
CA GLN A 106 -11.98 -3.37 5.89
C GLN A 106 -11.22 -2.04 5.93
N THR A 107 -11.13 -1.34 4.80
CA THR A 107 -10.48 -0.03 4.72
C THR A 107 -11.25 1.01 5.55
N ILE A 108 -12.59 1.08 5.42
CA ILE A 108 -13.41 2.01 6.22
C ILE A 108 -13.25 1.73 7.71
N LYS A 109 -13.29 0.46 8.12
CA LYS A 109 -13.11 0.08 9.53
C LYS A 109 -11.76 0.56 10.05
N LEU A 110 -10.67 0.30 9.33
CA LEU A 110 -9.33 0.74 9.74
C LEU A 110 -9.21 2.26 9.80
N VAL A 111 -9.78 2.98 8.83
CA VAL A 111 -9.77 4.46 8.82
C VAL A 111 -10.47 5.02 10.05
N ASN A 112 -11.61 4.45 10.44
CA ASN A 112 -12.32 4.87 11.65
C ASN A 112 -11.51 4.59 12.91
N GLU A 113 -10.92 3.41 13.05
CA GLU A 113 -10.03 3.06 14.17
C GLU A 113 -8.85 4.03 14.29
N LEU A 114 -8.22 4.38 13.16
CA LEU A 114 -7.11 5.34 13.13
C LEU A 114 -7.55 6.74 13.51
N LYS A 115 -8.67 7.22 12.98
CA LYS A 115 -9.23 8.54 13.32
C LYS A 115 -9.61 8.62 14.80
N GLU A 116 -10.23 7.59 15.37
CA GLU A 116 -10.53 7.48 16.79
C GLU A 116 -9.27 7.48 17.65
N ALA A 117 -8.18 6.89 17.14
CA ALA A 117 -6.86 6.93 17.79
C ALA A 117 -6.13 8.27 17.62
N GLY A 118 -6.72 9.25 16.94
CA GLY A 118 -6.18 10.60 16.78
C GLY A 118 -5.21 10.77 15.61
N TYR A 119 -5.18 9.84 14.67
CA TYR A 119 -4.38 9.94 13.45
C TYR A 119 -5.00 10.90 12.44
N GLU A 120 -4.13 11.63 11.73
CA GLU A 120 -4.47 12.15 10.42
C GLU A 120 -4.33 11.01 9.41
N VAL A 121 -5.40 10.74 8.64
CA VAL A 121 -5.43 9.59 7.73
C VAL A 121 -5.58 10.08 6.30
N MET A 122 -4.64 9.70 5.44
CA MET A 122 -4.72 10.01 4.02
C MET A 122 -4.67 8.74 3.16
N MET A 123 -5.17 8.83 1.94
CA MET A 123 -5.06 7.78 0.96
C MET A 123 -4.28 8.26 -0.27
N LEU A 124 -3.29 7.46 -0.65
CA LEU A 124 -2.62 7.56 -1.94
C LEU A 124 -3.16 6.45 -2.84
N TYR A 125 -4.00 6.85 -3.79
CA TYR A 125 -4.64 5.94 -4.74
C TYR A 125 -3.86 5.93 -6.05
N VAL A 126 -3.21 4.80 -6.37
CA VAL A 126 -2.43 4.64 -7.60
C VAL A 126 -3.22 3.79 -8.58
N TYR A 127 -3.63 4.41 -9.68
CA TYR A 127 -4.39 3.76 -10.74
C TYR A 127 -3.49 3.36 -11.91
N THR A 128 -3.80 2.23 -12.51
CA THR A 128 -3.35 1.84 -13.85
C THR A 128 -4.42 0.96 -14.50
N ASP A 129 -4.39 0.83 -15.82
CA ASP A 129 -5.30 -0.09 -16.51
C ASP A 129 -4.98 -1.56 -16.17
N LEU A 130 -5.94 -2.44 -16.45
CA LEU A 130 -5.83 -3.86 -16.12
C LEU A 130 -4.71 -4.55 -16.88
N GLU A 131 -4.51 -4.22 -18.16
CA GLU A 131 -3.50 -4.84 -19.00
C GLU A 131 -2.10 -4.53 -18.48
N THR A 132 -1.82 -3.26 -18.19
CA THR A 132 -0.58 -2.81 -17.57
C THR A 132 -0.37 -3.45 -16.20
N SER A 133 -1.42 -3.56 -15.38
CA SER A 133 -1.38 -4.22 -14.08
C SER A 133 -0.96 -5.69 -14.19
N LEU A 134 -1.55 -6.44 -15.13
CA LEU A 134 -1.23 -7.84 -15.40
C LEU A 134 0.21 -8.02 -15.92
N LYS A 135 0.61 -7.19 -16.88
CA LYS A 135 1.95 -7.19 -17.47
C LYS A 135 3.02 -6.93 -16.39
N ARG A 136 2.88 -5.84 -15.64
CA ARG A 136 3.83 -5.47 -14.57
C ARG A 136 3.90 -6.50 -13.44
N ASN A 137 2.77 -7.13 -13.08
CA ASN A 137 2.75 -8.21 -12.10
C ASN A 137 3.58 -9.42 -12.57
N GLN A 138 3.59 -9.72 -13.87
CA GLN A 138 4.43 -10.78 -14.43
C GLN A 138 5.91 -10.38 -14.46
N GLU A 139 6.21 -9.20 -15.00
CA GLU A 139 7.58 -8.70 -15.12
C GLU A 139 8.27 -8.51 -13.77
N ARG A 140 7.51 -8.18 -12.74
CA ARG A 140 8.03 -7.95 -11.40
C ARG A 140 8.82 -9.14 -10.85
N PHE A 141 8.28 -10.36 -10.98
CA PHE A 141 8.97 -11.56 -10.56
C PHE A 141 10.27 -11.80 -11.35
N GLU A 142 10.21 -11.58 -12.67
CA GLU A 142 11.35 -11.77 -13.55
C GLU A 142 12.47 -10.74 -13.27
N LYS A 143 12.11 -9.46 -13.10
CA LYS A 143 13.05 -8.37 -12.82
C LYS A 143 13.70 -8.45 -11.44
N SER A 144 12.99 -9.00 -10.45
CA SER A 144 13.54 -9.16 -9.09
C SER A 144 14.43 -10.40 -8.93
N GLY A 145 14.66 -11.17 -9.99
CA GLY A 145 15.40 -12.44 -9.89
C GLY A 145 14.67 -13.50 -9.05
N GLY A 146 13.35 -13.39 -8.93
CA GLY A 146 12.50 -14.31 -8.16
C GLY A 146 12.27 -13.93 -6.71
N GLU A 147 12.75 -12.78 -6.26
CA GLU A 147 12.57 -12.32 -4.87
C GLU A 147 11.17 -11.73 -4.63
N ASP A 148 10.55 -11.16 -5.64
CA ASP A 148 9.18 -10.64 -5.59
C ASP A 148 8.15 -11.70 -6.01
N ARG A 149 6.92 -11.53 -5.51
CA ARG A 149 5.82 -12.44 -5.85
C ARG A 149 5.19 -12.14 -7.21
N SER A 150 4.85 -13.18 -7.96
CA SER A 150 3.95 -13.12 -9.11
C SER A 150 2.60 -13.74 -8.75
N LEU A 151 1.55 -12.94 -8.78
CA LEU A 151 0.19 -13.39 -8.47
C LEU A 151 -0.50 -14.01 -9.69
N LEU A 152 -1.47 -14.89 -9.43
CA LEU A 152 -2.35 -15.40 -10.47
C LEU A 152 -3.14 -14.25 -11.13
N PRO A 153 -3.37 -14.30 -12.46
CA PRO A 153 -4.13 -13.25 -13.17
C PRO A 153 -5.51 -12.98 -12.56
N GLY A 154 -6.21 -14.03 -12.10
CA GLY A 154 -7.49 -13.89 -11.43
C GLY A 154 -7.42 -13.08 -10.12
N SER A 155 -6.32 -13.22 -9.35
CA SER A 155 -6.10 -12.44 -8.14
C SER A 155 -5.83 -10.96 -8.46
N VAL A 156 -5.05 -10.69 -9.51
CA VAL A 156 -4.81 -9.32 -9.98
C VAL A 156 -6.10 -8.67 -10.45
N LEU A 157 -6.91 -9.38 -11.26
CA LEU A 157 -8.21 -8.91 -11.74
C LEU A 157 -9.17 -8.61 -10.59
N SER A 158 -9.25 -9.51 -9.61
CA SER A 158 -10.12 -9.32 -8.43
C SER A 158 -9.72 -8.08 -7.62
N ALA A 159 -8.42 -7.90 -7.37
CA ALA A 159 -7.92 -6.72 -6.68
C ALA A 159 -8.15 -5.45 -7.49
N TRP A 160 -7.89 -5.47 -8.80
CA TRP A 160 -8.11 -4.34 -9.70
C TRP A 160 -9.58 -3.91 -9.71
N LYS A 161 -10.52 -4.85 -9.87
CA LYS A 161 -11.95 -4.56 -9.79
C LYS A 161 -12.35 -3.96 -8.44
N GLY A 162 -11.89 -4.58 -7.34
CA GLY A 162 -12.22 -4.10 -6.00
C GLY A 162 -11.73 -2.67 -5.77
N VAL A 163 -10.51 -2.36 -6.15
CA VAL A 163 -9.96 -1.00 -6.01
C VAL A 163 -10.74 -0.01 -6.88
N THR A 164 -10.95 -0.32 -8.17
CA THR A 164 -11.62 0.57 -9.12
C THR A 164 -13.08 0.86 -8.70
N GLN A 165 -13.80 -0.15 -8.25
CA GLN A 165 -15.18 0.02 -7.77
C GLN A 165 -15.29 0.86 -6.50
N ASN A 166 -14.22 0.96 -5.73
CA ASN A 166 -14.21 1.70 -4.46
C ASN A 166 -13.73 3.15 -4.60
N PHE A 167 -13.36 3.60 -5.80
CA PHE A 167 -12.77 4.93 -6.02
C PHE A 167 -13.60 6.06 -5.42
N GLU A 168 -14.87 6.19 -5.82
CA GLU A 168 -15.75 7.24 -5.32
C GLU A 168 -15.99 7.15 -3.81
N ALA A 169 -16.12 5.92 -3.28
CA ALA A 169 -16.30 5.72 -1.85
C ALA A 169 -15.08 6.19 -1.06
N TYR A 170 -13.87 5.98 -1.58
CA TYR A 170 -12.64 6.45 -0.95
C TYR A 170 -12.47 7.97 -1.10
N GLN A 171 -12.77 8.53 -2.26
CA GLN A 171 -12.77 9.97 -2.46
C GLN A 171 -13.69 10.68 -1.43
N ASN A 172 -14.89 10.14 -1.21
CA ASN A 172 -15.82 10.68 -0.21
C ASN A 172 -15.33 10.46 1.24
N LEU A 173 -14.70 9.30 1.54
CA LEU A 173 -14.23 8.97 2.89
C LEU A 173 -13.05 9.83 3.34
N PHE A 174 -12.13 10.12 2.43
CA PHE A 174 -10.88 10.85 2.73
C PHE A 174 -10.98 12.34 2.41
N GLY A 175 -11.90 12.78 1.56
CA GLY A 175 -12.06 14.19 1.19
C GLY A 175 -10.76 14.80 0.66
N ASP A 176 -10.30 15.88 1.26
CA ASP A 176 -9.06 16.57 0.87
C ASP A 176 -7.78 15.74 1.11
N ASN A 177 -7.88 14.67 1.91
CA ASN A 177 -6.79 13.73 2.16
C ASN A 177 -6.77 12.55 1.15
N PHE A 178 -7.54 12.63 0.07
CA PHE A 178 -7.53 11.68 -1.03
C PHE A 178 -6.69 12.18 -2.18
N VAL A 179 -5.57 11.50 -2.44
CA VAL A 179 -4.70 11.79 -3.59
C VAL A 179 -4.80 10.62 -4.56
N SER A 180 -5.18 10.90 -5.80
CA SER A 180 -5.20 9.89 -6.86
C SER A 180 -4.22 10.22 -7.97
N VAL A 181 -3.47 9.22 -8.40
CA VAL A 181 -2.48 9.31 -9.46
C VAL A 181 -2.68 8.21 -10.47
N ALA A 182 -2.68 8.57 -11.76
CA ALA A 182 -2.66 7.61 -12.85
C ALA A 182 -1.19 7.28 -13.19
N ASN A 183 -0.78 6.04 -12.94
CA ASN A 183 0.56 5.59 -13.28
C ASN A 183 0.54 4.87 -14.64
N THR A 184 0.57 5.63 -15.71
CA THR A 184 0.62 5.14 -17.09
C THR A 184 2.04 4.75 -17.50
N GLY A 185 3.04 5.14 -16.71
CA GLY A 185 4.45 4.81 -16.96
C GLY A 185 5.16 5.78 -17.90
N ASP A 186 4.52 6.88 -18.28
CA ASP A 186 5.20 7.98 -19.01
C ASP A 186 5.88 8.96 -18.05
N SER A 187 6.90 9.64 -18.55
CA SER A 187 7.73 10.55 -17.72
C SER A 187 7.02 11.84 -17.31
N GLU A 188 5.97 12.22 -18.01
CA GLU A 188 5.21 13.43 -17.73
C GLU A 188 4.25 13.17 -16.57
N THR A 189 3.56 12.05 -16.60
CA THR A 189 2.72 11.56 -15.50
C THR A 189 3.52 11.42 -14.20
N MET A 190 4.77 10.93 -14.25
CA MET A 190 5.61 10.80 -13.07
C MET A 190 5.96 12.16 -12.43
N LYS A 191 6.23 13.20 -13.24
CA LYS A 191 6.46 14.55 -12.73
C LYS A 191 5.23 15.17 -12.08
N ASP A 192 4.05 14.94 -12.66
CA ASP A 192 2.78 15.40 -12.09
C ASP A 192 2.50 14.71 -10.75
N ILE A 193 2.79 13.41 -10.65
CA ILE A 193 2.74 12.65 -9.42
C ILE A 193 3.66 13.27 -8.36
N GLU A 194 4.91 13.52 -8.68
CA GLU A 194 5.86 14.18 -7.77
C GLU A 194 5.35 15.51 -7.23
N ASN A 195 4.83 16.36 -8.13
CA ASN A 195 4.32 17.68 -7.75
C ASN A 195 3.09 17.58 -6.83
N ILE A 196 2.13 16.70 -7.16
CA ILE A 196 0.94 16.46 -6.35
C ILE A 196 1.36 15.93 -4.98
N LEU A 197 2.24 14.94 -4.94
CA LEU A 197 2.66 14.29 -3.70
C LEU A 197 3.48 15.22 -2.81
N LYS A 198 4.38 16.04 -3.36
CA LYS A 198 5.10 17.08 -2.60
C LYS A 198 4.15 18.04 -1.90
N THR A 199 3.06 18.41 -2.57
CA THR A 199 2.05 19.31 -1.99
C THR A 199 1.34 18.69 -0.78
N TYR A 200 1.10 17.37 -0.80
CA TYR A 200 0.35 16.68 0.25
C TYR A 200 1.23 16.00 1.31
N VAL A 201 2.40 15.50 0.93
CA VAL A 201 3.26 14.72 1.84
C VAL A 201 4.28 15.62 2.56
N ASP A 202 4.79 16.66 1.92
CA ASP A 202 5.73 17.59 2.56
C ASP A 202 5.20 18.25 3.85
N PRO A 203 3.90 18.57 3.97
CA PRO A 203 3.33 19.03 5.23
C PRO A 203 3.37 18.02 6.37
N PHE A 204 3.41 16.72 6.05
CA PHE A 204 3.44 15.62 7.01
C PHE A 204 4.86 15.17 7.37
N LYS A 205 5.90 15.71 6.71
CA LYS A 205 7.27 15.50 7.16
C LYS A 205 7.42 16.11 8.55
N VAL A 206 7.50 15.24 9.53
CA VAL A 206 7.90 15.63 10.88
C VAL A 206 9.29 16.26 10.73
N LYS A 207 9.38 17.56 10.94
CA LYS A 207 10.69 18.13 11.21
C LYS A 207 11.17 17.41 12.46
N ASP A 208 12.17 16.54 12.33
CA ASP A 208 12.97 16.08 13.45
C ASP A 208 13.47 17.33 14.17
N GLY A 209 12.64 17.79 15.11
CA GLY A 209 12.99 18.80 16.07
C GLY A 209 13.71 18.07 17.18
N ARG A 210 14.98 18.25 17.23
CA ARG A 210 15.85 17.92 18.36
C ARG A 210 15.19 18.12 19.71
#